data_f0095be66be75d8daf0bca24111662b1
#
_entry.id   f0095be66be75d8daf0bca24111662b1
#
_cell.length_a   1.000
_cell.length_b   1.000
_cell.length_c   1.000
_cell.angle_alpha   90.00
_cell.angle_beta   90.00
_cell.angle_gamma   90.00
#
_symmetry.space_group_name_H-M   'P 1'
#
loop_
_entity.id
_entity.type
_entity.pdbx_description
1 polymer ?
#
loop_
_entity_poly.entity_id
_entity_poly.type
_entity_poly.pdbx_seq_one_letter_code
_entity_poly.pdbx_strand_id
1 'polypeptide(L)'
;MYKRQAVYTLVATYYNAMATGDETTLRSVCDEISDKDMYRYLELAQYIDYYPTLEIYTKTGPEEGSVIAYVYYKIAFVGHEEEVPGYQALYICTNDQGEMYIKRGENSEEVNDYIKTVSTQDDVVEFNNKITVEYNELMVDHPEVLQYISELDSQVSIAVGEKLANQVAGDQNTDTSAEGGDQAADGQDTSAEGTEQPAEEQGSQYVTTTTTVNVRSSDSEQADKLGKVAGGTKLQVLEQRANGWTKVDYEGKEGYIKTEFLQLAESASGAETIGTVTATTNINVRASASETADRLGVLSGGDSAELVGTEGDWSKIRYNGQIGYVKSEYVQ
;
A
#
# COMPACT_ATOMS: atom_id res chain seq x y z
N MET A 1 7.39 21.69 21.36
CA MET A 1 8.58 21.73 20.49
C MET A 1 9.43 20.47 20.64
N TYR A 2 9.73 20.00 21.87
CA TYR A 2 10.55 18.80 22.10
C TYR A 2 9.98 17.49 21.52
N LYS A 3 8.65 17.27 21.58
CA LYS A 3 8.01 16.04 21.10
C LYS A 3 8.16 15.85 19.58
N ARG A 4 8.00 16.91 18.80
CA ARG A 4 8.22 16.86 17.33
C ARG A 4 9.65 16.50 16.97
N GLN A 5 10.62 17.04 17.70
CA GLN A 5 12.03 16.75 17.48
C GLN A 5 12.38 15.31 17.85
N ALA A 6 11.80 14.77 18.91
CA ALA A 6 12.00 13.38 19.32
C ALA A 6 11.44 12.39 18.27
N VAL A 7 10.22 12.65 17.77
CA VAL A 7 9.64 11.86 16.67
C VAL A 7 10.53 11.90 15.43
N TYR A 8 10.97 13.09 15.02
CA TYR A 8 11.85 13.21 13.86
C TYR A 8 13.15 12.44 14.05
N THR A 9 13.78 12.56 15.21
CA THR A 9 15.04 11.85 15.52
C THR A 9 14.84 10.34 15.47
N LEU A 10 13.76 9.81 16.07
CA LEU A 10 13.44 8.39 16.04
C LEU A 10 13.26 7.88 14.61
N VAL A 11 12.42 8.56 13.83
CA VAL A 11 12.16 8.18 12.43
C VAL A 11 13.43 8.26 11.59
N ALA A 12 14.21 9.33 11.71
CA ALA A 12 15.47 9.48 10.98
C ALA A 12 16.47 8.37 11.36
N THR A 13 16.54 7.99 12.64
CA THR A 13 17.36 6.87 13.11
C THR A 13 16.91 5.55 12.49
N TYR A 14 15.61 5.30 12.44
CA TYR A 14 15.03 4.10 11.83
C TYR A 14 15.35 4.00 10.34
N TYR A 15 15.13 5.07 9.56
CA TYR A 15 15.43 5.07 8.12
C TYR A 15 16.93 4.94 7.83
N ASN A 16 17.78 5.60 8.62
CA ASN A 16 19.23 5.45 8.49
C ASN A 16 19.68 4.02 8.79
N ALA A 17 19.11 3.38 9.82
CA ALA A 17 19.40 2.00 10.16
C ALA A 17 18.94 1.02 9.08
N MET A 18 17.79 1.29 8.42
CA MET A 18 17.36 0.52 7.25
C MET A 18 18.33 0.67 6.07
N ALA A 19 18.79 1.89 5.78
CA ALA A 19 19.75 2.11 4.68
C ALA A 19 21.09 1.45 4.92
N THR A 20 21.55 1.40 6.18
CA THR A 20 22.87 0.85 6.53
C THR A 20 22.83 -0.61 6.94
N GLY A 21 21.66 -1.23 7.07
CA GLY A 21 21.51 -2.59 7.58
C GLY A 21 21.92 -2.73 9.05
N ASP A 22 21.76 -1.68 9.87
CA ASP A 22 22.10 -1.70 11.29
C ASP A 22 20.98 -2.36 12.12
N GLU A 23 21.03 -3.69 12.19
CA GLU A 23 20.09 -4.52 12.95
C GLU A 23 20.00 -4.10 14.41
N THR A 24 21.14 -3.77 15.04
CA THR A 24 21.15 -3.37 16.45
C THR A 24 20.34 -2.12 16.68
N THR A 25 20.52 -1.12 15.82
CA THR A 25 19.75 0.13 15.90
C THR A 25 18.29 -0.12 15.57
N LEU A 26 17.96 -0.92 14.54
CA LEU A 26 16.58 -1.27 14.20
C LEU A 26 15.84 -1.90 15.39
N ARG A 27 16.46 -2.89 16.06
CA ARG A 27 15.88 -3.52 17.25
C ARG A 27 15.78 -2.58 18.46
N SER A 28 16.61 -1.54 18.52
CA SER A 28 16.58 -0.57 19.64
C SER A 28 15.48 0.48 19.49
N VAL A 29 15.04 0.77 18.26
CA VAL A 29 14.04 1.80 17.97
C VAL A 29 12.65 1.23 17.72
N CYS A 30 12.50 -0.09 17.64
CA CYS A 30 11.23 -0.79 17.50
C CYS A 30 10.96 -1.70 18.70
N ASP A 31 9.69 -1.96 19.03
CA ASP A 31 9.31 -2.94 20.07
C ASP A 31 9.53 -4.38 19.59
N GLU A 32 9.21 -4.65 18.34
CA GLU A 32 9.33 -5.96 17.74
C GLU A 32 9.64 -5.82 16.23
N ILE A 33 10.48 -6.69 15.71
CA ILE A 33 10.70 -6.83 14.26
C ILE A 33 10.79 -8.33 13.99
N SER A 34 9.92 -8.83 13.11
CA SER A 34 9.96 -10.23 12.68
C SER A 34 11.29 -10.55 11.97
N ASP A 35 11.72 -11.81 12.04
CA ASP A 35 12.94 -12.25 11.33
C ASP A 35 12.80 -12.02 9.82
N LYS A 36 11.60 -12.19 9.27
CA LYS A 36 11.30 -11.90 7.88
C LYS A 36 11.55 -10.44 7.52
N ASP A 37 11.03 -9.51 8.33
CA ASP A 37 11.22 -8.08 8.09
C ASP A 37 12.68 -7.68 8.30
N MET A 38 13.32 -8.22 9.33
CA MET A 38 14.75 -7.98 9.57
C MET A 38 15.60 -8.44 8.38
N TYR A 39 15.39 -9.67 7.89
CA TYR A 39 16.11 -10.14 6.69
C TYR A 39 15.83 -9.28 5.47
N ARG A 40 14.60 -8.80 5.31
CA ARG A 40 14.26 -7.88 4.23
C ARG A 40 15.02 -6.55 4.34
N TYR A 41 15.09 -5.96 5.53
CA TYR A 41 15.84 -4.72 5.74
C TYR A 41 17.34 -4.91 5.48
N LEU A 42 17.93 -5.98 5.99
CA LEU A 42 19.34 -6.30 5.78
C LEU A 42 19.67 -6.57 4.30
N GLU A 43 18.75 -7.19 3.58
CA GLU A 43 18.94 -7.44 2.14
C GLU A 43 18.80 -6.15 1.34
N LEU A 44 17.77 -5.35 1.59
CA LEU A 44 17.57 -4.06 0.92
C LEU A 44 18.71 -3.07 1.17
N ALA A 45 19.31 -3.09 2.34
CA ALA A 45 20.44 -2.21 2.68
C ALA A 45 21.64 -2.33 1.72
N GLN A 46 21.75 -3.43 0.98
CA GLN A 46 22.82 -3.60 -0.02
C GLN A 46 22.60 -2.76 -1.28
N TYR A 47 21.36 -2.32 -1.52
CA TYR A 47 20.92 -1.61 -2.72
C TYR A 47 20.53 -0.16 -2.44
N ILE A 48 20.27 0.19 -1.17
CA ILE A 48 19.94 1.55 -0.75
C ILE A 48 21.23 2.31 -0.51
N ASP A 49 21.38 3.49 -1.12
CA ASP A 49 22.47 4.41 -0.80
C ASP A 49 22.11 5.26 0.44
N TYR A 50 21.01 5.98 0.38
CA TYR A 50 20.47 6.76 1.51
C TYR A 50 19.04 7.22 1.25
N TYR A 51 18.45 7.88 2.25
CA TYR A 51 17.16 8.55 2.15
C TYR A 51 17.37 10.07 2.08
N PRO A 52 17.37 10.68 0.89
CA PRO A 52 17.63 12.12 0.70
C PRO A 52 16.55 13.01 1.30
N THR A 53 15.33 12.51 1.44
CA THR A 53 14.19 13.27 1.94
C THR A 53 13.46 12.46 3.00
N LEU A 54 13.15 13.11 4.13
CA LEU A 54 12.23 12.63 5.16
C LEU A 54 11.37 13.80 5.62
N GLU A 55 10.09 13.78 5.28
CA GLU A 55 9.10 14.73 5.77
C GLU A 55 8.08 13.98 6.63
N ILE A 56 7.84 14.47 7.85
CA ILE A 56 7.01 13.77 8.81
C ILE A 56 5.82 14.63 9.20
N TYR A 57 4.65 14.15 8.85
CA TYR A 57 3.38 14.68 9.29
C TYR A 57 2.85 13.83 10.45
N THR A 58 2.34 14.44 11.52
CA THR A 58 1.96 13.69 12.72
C THR A 58 0.53 13.97 13.15
N LYS A 59 -0.17 12.92 13.54
CA LYS A 59 -1.45 12.96 14.26
C LYS A 59 -1.26 12.43 15.67
N THR A 60 -2.14 12.80 16.58
CA THR A 60 -2.19 12.20 17.91
C THR A 60 -2.59 10.73 17.78
N GLY A 61 -1.92 9.85 18.48
CA GLY A 61 -2.29 8.45 18.55
C GLY A 61 -3.39 8.18 19.60
N PRO A 62 -3.93 6.94 19.65
CA PRO A 62 -5.02 6.59 20.55
C PRO A 62 -4.58 6.48 22.01
N GLU A 63 -3.34 6.10 22.27
CA GLU A 63 -2.81 5.93 23.62
C GLU A 63 -2.11 7.20 24.10
N GLU A 64 -2.06 7.39 25.43
CA GLU A 64 -1.42 8.56 26.02
C GLU A 64 0.06 8.62 25.62
N GLY A 65 0.45 9.74 25.04
CA GLY A 65 1.83 9.91 24.58
C GLY A 65 2.13 9.34 23.20
N SER A 66 1.24 8.56 22.61
CA SER A 66 1.46 8.00 21.27
C SER A 66 1.26 9.00 20.13
N VAL A 67 1.76 8.66 18.96
CA VAL A 67 1.73 9.48 17.73
C VAL A 67 1.59 8.56 16.54
N ILE A 68 0.76 8.94 15.56
CA ILE A 68 0.78 8.36 14.22
C ILE A 68 1.62 9.29 13.36
N ALA A 69 2.73 8.80 12.83
CA ALA A 69 3.64 9.53 11.96
C ALA A 69 3.47 9.07 10.52
N TYR A 70 3.03 9.96 9.66
CA TYR A 70 2.96 9.77 8.21
C TYR A 70 4.25 10.31 7.60
N VAL A 71 5.05 9.41 7.07
CA VAL A 71 6.40 9.73 6.60
C VAL A 71 6.41 9.69 5.08
N TYR A 72 6.63 10.85 4.46
CA TYR A 72 7.08 10.93 3.08
C TYR A 72 8.59 10.80 3.06
N TYR A 73 9.09 9.94 2.20
CA TYR A 73 10.52 9.79 1.99
C TYR A 73 10.85 9.69 0.51
N LYS A 74 12.08 10.00 0.18
CA LYS A 74 12.69 9.57 -1.07
C LYS A 74 13.79 8.58 -0.76
N ILE A 75 13.96 7.60 -1.63
CA ILE A 75 15.00 6.60 -1.54
C ILE A 75 15.92 6.72 -2.75
N ALA A 76 17.21 6.83 -2.50
CA ALA A 76 18.25 6.77 -3.51
C ALA A 76 18.82 5.34 -3.54
N PHE A 77 18.85 4.74 -4.72
CA PHE A 77 19.44 3.42 -4.93
C PHE A 77 20.86 3.52 -5.47
N VAL A 78 21.72 2.60 -5.03
CA VAL A 78 23.11 2.56 -5.49
C VAL A 78 23.17 2.40 -7.02
N GLY A 79 23.83 3.35 -7.67
CA GLY A 79 24.01 3.34 -9.12
C GLY A 79 22.84 3.89 -9.94
N HIS A 80 21.83 4.46 -9.29
CA HIS A 80 20.70 5.16 -9.94
C HIS A 80 20.70 6.64 -9.56
N GLU A 81 20.30 7.51 -10.49
CA GLU A 81 20.24 8.96 -10.28
C GLU A 81 18.87 9.40 -9.75
N GLU A 82 17.83 8.61 -10.01
CA GLU A 82 16.46 8.91 -9.65
C GLU A 82 16.20 8.62 -8.16
N GLU A 83 15.58 9.57 -7.51
CA GLU A 83 15.12 9.46 -6.13
C GLU A 83 13.66 8.99 -6.12
N VAL A 84 13.42 7.79 -5.63
CA VAL A 84 12.08 7.17 -5.66
C VAL A 84 11.27 7.64 -4.45
N PRO A 85 10.13 8.34 -4.65
CA PRO A 85 9.27 8.75 -3.56
C PRO A 85 8.51 7.56 -2.96
N GLY A 86 8.30 7.61 -1.65
CA GLY A 86 7.53 6.61 -0.92
C GLY A 86 6.83 7.20 0.29
N TYR A 87 5.95 6.41 0.85
CA TYR A 87 5.11 6.77 1.98
C TYR A 87 5.04 5.61 2.97
N GLN A 88 5.07 5.93 4.25
CA GLN A 88 4.87 4.97 5.33
C GLN A 88 4.15 5.61 6.51
N ALA A 89 3.15 4.92 7.06
CA ALA A 89 2.58 5.26 8.35
C ALA A 89 3.30 4.48 9.46
N LEU A 90 3.70 5.17 10.51
CA LEU A 90 4.35 4.57 11.68
C LEU A 90 3.56 4.90 12.93
N TYR A 91 3.22 3.88 13.71
CA TYR A 91 2.66 4.08 15.04
C TYR A 91 3.80 4.15 16.04
N ILE A 92 3.90 5.27 16.75
CA ILE A 92 4.99 5.59 17.69
C ILE A 92 4.40 5.68 19.09
N CYS A 93 4.88 4.84 19.97
CA CYS A 93 4.49 4.78 21.38
C CYS A 93 5.59 5.33 22.30
N THR A 94 5.24 5.52 23.55
CA THR A 94 6.18 5.94 24.60
C THR A 94 6.14 4.89 25.71
N ASN A 95 7.30 4.36 26.09
CA ASN A 95 7.43 3.39 27.17
C ASN A 95 7.34 4.05 28.57
N ASP A 96 7.34 3.26 29.64
CA ASP A 96 7.25 3.72 31.03
C ASP A 96 8.45 4.60 31.46
N GLN A 97 9.56 4.55 30.72
CA GLN A 97 10.73 5.40 30.92
C GLN A 97 10.66 6.73 30.18
N GLY A 98 9.60 6.94 29.39
CA GLY A 98 9.41 8.14 28.59
C GLY A 98 10.17 8.13 27.26
N GLU A 99 10.68 6.99 26.82
CA GLU A 99 11.38 6.82 25.56
C GLU A 99 10.40 6.43 24.46
N MET A 100 10.55 7.03 23.29
CA MET A 100 9.71 6.73 22.12
C MET A 100 10.27 5.56 21.35
N TYR A 101 9.38 4.71 20.84
CA TYR A 101 9.70 3.60 19.96
C TYR A 101 8.64 3.43 18.88
N ILE A 102 9.01 2.80 17.77
CA ILE A 102 8.10 2.45 16.67
C ILE A 102 7.46 1.11 17.04
N LYS A 103 6.13 1.10 17.14
CA LYS A 103 5.40 -0.12 17.40
C LYS A 103 5.22 -0.92 16.10
N ARG A 104 5.75 -2.13 16.12
CA ARG A 104 5.71 -3.09 15.02
C ARG A 104 4.98 -4.38 15.41
N GLY A 105 4.86 -4.64 16.71
CA GLY A 105 4.07 -5.74 17.23
C GLY A 105 2.56 -5.52 17.07
N GLU A 106 1.78 -6.52 17.44
CA GLU A 106 0.32 -6.48 17.34
C GLU A 106 -0.29 -5.30 18.10
N ASN A 107 -1.30 -4.69 17.51
CA ASN A 107 -2.13 -3.67 18.14
C ASN A 107 -3.48 -4.29 18.56
N SER A 108 -4.14 -3.67 19.54
CA SER A 108 -5.53 -4.00 19.82
C SER A 108 -6.45 -3.54 18.68
N GLU A 109 -7.62 -4.17 18.55
CA GLU A 109 -8.64 -3.79 17.58
C GLU A 109 -9.02 -2.30 17.69
N GLU A 110 -9.14 -1.79 18.92
CA GLU A 110 -9.45 -0.38 19.19
C GLU A 110 -8.36 0.58 18.65
N VAL A 111 -7.09 0.21 18.79
CA VAL A 111 -5.96 0.97 18.26
C VAL A 111 -5.98 0.97 16.74
N ASN A 112 -6.20 -0.19 16.13
CA ASN A 112 -6.28 -0.33 14.67
C ASN A 112 -7.44 0.48 14.09
N ASP A 113 -8.63 0.42 14.69
CA ASP A 113 -9.80 1.21 14.28
C ASP A 113 -9.55 2.71 14.38
N TYR A 114 -8.85 3.14 15.44
CA TYR A 114 -8.49 4.55 15.58
C TYR A 114 -7.51 4.99 14.48
N ILE A 115 -6.45 4.22 14.24
CA ILE A 115 -5.44 4.51 13.21
C ILE A 115 -6.14 4.58 11.83
N LYS A 116 -7.02 3.63 11.54
CA LYS A 116 -7.84 3.62 10.32
C LYS A 116 -8.66 4.90 10.18
N THR A 117 -9.38 5.28 11.24
CA THR A 117 -10.21 6.51 11.24
C THR A 117 -9.38 7.76 10.98
N VAL A 118 -8.21 7.89 11.61
CA VAL A 118 -7.32 9.04 11.44
C VAL A 118 -6.72 9.06 10.02
N SER A 119 -6.39 7.89 9.49
CA SER A 119 -5.81 7.76 8.14
C SER A 119 -6.79 8.10 7.01
N THR A 120 -8.10 8.14 7.29
CA THR A 120 -9.13 8.58 6.32
C THR A 120 -9.43 10.08 6.39
N GLN A 121 -8.77 10.85 7.23
CA GLN A 121 -8.96 12.30 7.30
C GLN A 121 -8.44 12.97 6.03
N ASP A 122 -9.13 14.00 5.56
CA ASP A 122 -8.88 14.66 4.27
C ASP A 122 -7.40 15.08 4.09
N ASP A 123 -6.79 15.64 5.12
CA ASP A 123 -5.40 16.10 5.08
C ASP A 123 -4.39 14.95 5.00
N VAL A 124 -4.70 13.78 5.56
CA VAL A 124 -3.86 12.58 5.44
C VAL A 124 -4.02 11.96 4.05
N VAL A 125 -5.26 11.91 3.57
CA VAL A 125 -5.57 11.42 2.22
C VAL A 125 -4.92 12.31 1.16
N GLU A 126 -5.00 13.64 1.31
CA GLU A 126 -4.35 14.60 0.40
C GLU A 126 -2.83 14.43 0.39
N PHE A 127 -2.23 14.26 1.59
CA PHE A 127 -0.80 14.01 1.72
C PHE A 127 -0.36 12.75 0.97
N ASN A 128 -1.07 11.63 1.16
CA ASN A 128 -0.78 10.37 0.49
C ASN A 128 -1.00 10.44 -1.03
N ASN A 129 -2.11 11.08 -1.47
CA ASN A 129 -2.41 11.27 -2.89
C ASN A 129 -1.30 12.03 -3.62
N LYS A 130 -0.76 13.08 -3.00
CA LYS A 130 0.35 13.85 -3.58
C LYS A 130 1.57 12.97 -3.84
N ILE A 131 1.91 12.11 -2.89
CA ILE A 131 3.08 11.21 -3.01
C ILE A 131 2.84 10.16 -4.09
N THR A 132 1.62 9.62 -4.15
CA THR A 132 1.24 8.66 -5.18
C THR A 132 1.32 9.26 -6.59
N VAL A 133 0.90 10.51 -6.77
CA VAL A 133 1.05 11.22 -8.06
C VAL A 133 2.53 11.35 -8.42
N GLU A 134 3.37 11.82 -7.50
CA GLU A 134 4.81 11.96 -7.72
C GLU A 134 5.47 10.61 -8.10
N TYR A 135 5.10 9.53 -7.40
CA TYR A 135 5.57 8.18 -7.72
C TYR A 135 5.17 7.76 -9.14
N ASN A 136 3.89 7.94 -9.49
CA ASN A 136 3.39 7.55 -10.80
C ASN A 136 4.02 8.38 -11.94
N GLU A 137 4.22 9.68 -11.74
CA GLU A 137 4.91 10.55 -12.70
C GLU A 137 6.35 10.05 -12.93
N LEU A 138 7.08 9.76 -11.84
CA LEU A 138 8.43 9.20 -11.95
C LEU A 138 8.44 7.89 -12.74
N MET A 139 7.51 6.96 -12.46
CA MET A 139 7.46 5.67 -13.15
C MET A 139 7.07 5.77 -14.62
N VAL A 140 6.32 6.79 -14.99
CA VAL A 140 6.00 7.09 -16.41
C VAL A 140 7.21 7.69 -17.13
N ASP A 141 7.90 8.61 -16.49
CA ASP A 141 9.06 9.30 -17.06
C ASP A 141 10.31 8.40 -17.10
N HIS A 142 10.42 7.47 -16.14
CA HIS A 142 11.57 6.57 -15.94
C HIS A 142 11.15 5.10 -15.80
N PRO A 143 10.64 4.46 -16.88
CA PRO A 143 10.17 3.08 -16.83
C PRO A 143 11.27 2.07 -16.46
N GLU A 144 12.54 2.41 -16.69
CA GLU A 144 13.70 1.62 -16.25
C GLU A 144 13.81 1.52 -14.73
N VAL A 145 13.42 2.57 -14.01
CA VAL A 145 13.37 2.57 -12.53
C VAL A 145 12.30 1.62 -12.02
N LEU A 146 11.13 1.62 -12.66
CA LEU A 146 10.06 0.67 -12.34
C LEU A 146 10.51 -0.77 -12.54
N GLN A 147 11.19 -1.06 -13.66
CA GLN A 147 11.74 -2.39 -13.92
C GLN A 147 12.76 -2.77 -12.85
N TYR A 148 13.70 -1.88 -12.54
CA TYR A 148 14.71 -2.12 -11.51
C TYR A 148 14.10 -2.44 -10.14
N ILE A 149 13.12 -1.64 -9.68
CA ILE A 149 12.44 -1.87 -8.39
C ILE A 149 11.72 -3.23 -8.37
N SER A 150 11.07 -3.61 -9.48
CA SER A 150 10.39 -4.90 -9.60
C SER A 150 11.36 -6.08 -9.55
N GLU A 151 12.51 -5.97 -10.23
CA GLU A 151 13.56 -6.98 -10.21
C GLU A 151 14.20 -7.08 -8.82
N LEU A 152 14.48 -5.94 -8.19
CA LEU A 152 15.02 -5.86 -6.84
C LEU A 152 14.10 -6.52 -5.81
N ASP A 153 12.79 -6.24 -5.86
CA ASP A 153 11.84 -6.86 -4.94
C ASP A 153 11.83 -8.38 -5.08
N SER A 154 11.87 -8.88 -6.31
CA SER A 154 11.94 -10.31 -6.58
C SER A 154 13.20 -10.94 -6.01
N GLN A 155 14.36 -10.31 -6.19
CA GLN A 155 15.64 -10.77 -5.66
C GLN A 155 15.63 -10.77 -4.12
N VAL A 156 15.19 -9.69 -3.51
CA VAL A 156 15.08 -9.58 -2.04
C VAL A 156 14.14 -10.64 -1.48
N SER A 157 12.98 -10.86 -2.11
CA SER A 157 12.01 -11.87 -1.67
C SER A 157 12.58 -13.29 -1.72
N ILE A 158 13.35 -13.64 -2.75
CA ILE A 158 14.04 -14.93 -2.86
C ILE A 158 15.08 -15.06 -1.75
N ALA A 159 15.94 -14.05 -1.58
CA ALA A 159 17.01 -14.07 -0.57
C ALA A 159 16.47 -14.21 0.86
N VAL A 160 15.37 -13.51 1.17
CA VAL A 160 14.66 -13.62 2.46
C VAL A 160 14.09 -15.03 2.65
N GLY A 161 13.45 -15.60 1.62
CA GLY A 161 12.94 -16.97 1.66
C GLY A 161 14.01 -18.01 1.93
N GLU A 162 15.17 -17.89 1.28
CA GLU A 162 16.33 -18.78 1.51
C GLU A 162 16.89 -18.66 2.94
N LYS A 163 16.99 -17.43 3.48
CA LYS A 163 17.45 -17.21 4.86
C LYS A 163 16.50 -17.84 5.89
N LEU A 164 15.18 -17.66 5.71
CA LEU A 164 14.18 -18.27 6.59
C LEU A 164 14.21 -19.80 6.51
N ALA A 165 14.32 -20.39 5.32
CA ALA A 165 14.43 -21.84 5.15
C ALA A 165 15.68 -22.41 5.83
N ASN A 166 16.83 -21.73 5.73
CA ASN A 166 18.07 -22.14 6.36
C ASN A 166 18.01 -22.03 7.90
N GLN A 167 17.29 -21.07 8.44
CA GLN A 167 17.07 -20.93 9.88
C GLN A 167 16.28 -22.13 10.42
N VAL A 168 15.16 -22.49 9.77
CA VAL A 168 14.37 -23.67 10.16
C VAL A 168 15.17 -24.97 10.08
N ALA A 169 16.03 -25.13 9.07
CA ALA A 169 16.92 -26.29 8.94
C ALA A 169 18.00 -26.33 10.02
N GLY A 170 18.48 -25.18 10.48
CA GLY A 170 19.45 -25.05 11.57
C GLY A 170 18.89 -25.47 12.93
N ASP A 171 17.67 -25.04 13.23
CA ASP A 171 16.99 -25.38 14.49
C ASP A 171 16.63 -26.86 14.62
N GLN A 172 16.41 -27.57 13.50
CA GLN A 172 16.16 -29.02 13.51
C GLN A 172 17.43 -29.85 13.75
N ASN A 173 18.61 -29.28 13.63
CA ASN A 173 19.89 -29.99 13.75
C ASN A 173 20.51 -29.92 15.16
N THR A 174 19.88 -29.20 16.10
CA THR A 174 20.35 -29.05 17.49
C THR A 174 19.69 -29.99 18.48
N ASP A 175 18.69 -30.79 18.07
CA ASP A 175 17.96 -31.69 18.99
C ASP A 175 18.06 -33.19 18.62
N THR A 176 19.27 -33.63 18.21
CA THR A 176 19.55 -35.08 18.08
C THR A 176 20.78 -35.49 18.84
N SER A 177 20.63 -35.59 20.16
CA SER A 177 21.48 -36.44 21.00
C SER A 177 20.69 -36.94 22.20
N ALA A 178 19.96 -38.07 22.05
CA ALA A 178 19.89 -39.19 22.96
C ALA A 178 18.67 -40.10 22.69
N GLU A 179 19.03 -41.34 22.35
CA GLU A 179 18.38 -42.61 22.63
C GLU A 179 17.07 -43.03 21.96
N GLY A 180 17.26 -44.05 21.22
CA GLY A 180 16.52 -45.03 20.52
C GLY A 180 15.22 -45.61 21.12
N GLY A 181 14.37 -46.16 20.21
CA GLY A 181 13.27 -47.04 20.57
C GLY A 181 12.08 -46.96 19.64
N ASP A 182 12.19 -47.63 18.55
CA ASP A 182 11.21 -48.50 17.84
C ASP A 182 9.70 -48.25 17.90
N GLN A 183 9.11 -48.39 16.71
CA GLN A 183 7.74 -48.81 16.27
C GLN A 183 6.74 -47.78 15.76
N ALA A 184 6.65 -47.82 14.42
CA ALA A 184 5.50 -48.08 13.55
C ALA A 184 4.17 -47.31 13.68
N ALA A 185 3.86 -46.67 12.54
CA ALA A 185 2.58 -46.61 11.81
C ALA A 185 1.31 -46.10 12.52
N ASP A 186 0.72 -45.07 12.10
CA ASP A 186 -0.48 -45.05 11.23
C ASP A 186 -0.89 -43.59 10.96
N GLY A 187 -1.42 -43.32 9.76
CA GLY A 187 -1.80 -42.04 9.28
C GLY A 187 -3.03 -41.47 9.95
N GLN A 188 -3.09 -40.20 10.03
CA GLN A 188 -4.34 -39.43 9.80
C GLN A 188 -4.05 -37.94 9.59
N ASP A 189 -4.48 -37.50 8.43
CA ASP A 189 -4.75 -36.17 7.98
C ASP A 189 -5.45 -35.31 9.06
N THR A 190 -4.85 -34.21 9.46
CA THR A 190 -5.58 -33.08 10.04
C THR A 190 -4.96 -31.78 9.56
N SER A 191 -5.71 -31.11 8.68
CA SER A 191 -5.58 -29.73 8.28
C SER A 191 -5.30 -28.84 9.49
N ALA A 192 -4.12 -28.25 9.54
CA ALA A 192 -3.86 -27.11 10.40
C ALA A 192 -4.24 -25.85 9.62
N GLU A 193 -5.38 -25.27 9.98
CA GLU A 193 -5.73 -23.88 9.65
C GLU A 193 -4.58 -22.99 10.11
N GLY A 194 -3.88 -22.41 9.15
CA GLY A 194 -3.00 -21.29 9.39
C GLY A 194 -3.86 -20.08 9.71
N THR A 195 -3.76 -19.60 10.93
CA THR A 195 -4.35 -18.33 11.34
C THR A 195 -3.66 -17.24 10.55
N GLU A 196 -4.35 -16.69 9.55
CA GLU A 196 -3.94 -15.50 8.83
C GLU A 196 -4.03 -14.32 9.81
N GLN A 197 -2.89 -13.72 10.08
CA GLN A 197 -2.77 -12.48 10.83
C GLN A 197 -3.34 -11.35 9.96
N PRO A 198 -4.26 -10.52 10.47
CA PRO A 198 -4.81 -9.41 9.69
C PRO A 198 -3.70 -8.40 9.38
N ALA A 199 -3.49 -8.13 8.10
CA ALA A 199 -2.63 -7.04 7.67
C ALA A 199 -3.19 -5.70 8.16
N GLU A 200 -2.32 -4.83 8.65
CA GLU A 200 -2.64 -3.47 9.06
C GLU A 200 -3.40 -2.74 7.94
N GLU A 201 -4.66 -2.41 8.18
CA GLU A 201 -5.49 -1.63 7.25
C GLU A 201 -5.02 -0.18 7.25
N GLN A 202 -4.26 0.19 6.21
CA GLN A 202 -4.00 1.60 5.89
C GLN A 202 -5.29 2.27 5.44
N GLY A 203 -5.47 3.53 5.82
CA GLY A 203 -6.68 4.32 5.55
C GLY A 203 -7.21 4.17 4.12
N SER A 204 -8.53 4.15 3.99
CA SER A 204 -9.27 3.76 2.78
C SER A 204 -8.97 4.66 1.56
N GLN A 205 -7.79 4.52 0.98
CA GLN A 205 -7.46 5.08 -0.32
C GLN A 205 -8.11 4.21 -1.39
N TYR A 206 -8.70 4.84 -2.38
CA TYR A 206 -9.28 4.13 -3.52
C TYR A 206 -8.48 4.41 -4.78
N VAL A 207 -8.27 3.37 -5.56
CA VAL A 207 -7.70 3.45 -6.91
C VAL A 207 -8.70 2.92 -7.92
N THR A 208 -8.55 3.37 -9.15
CA THR A 208 -9.33 2.87 -10.29
C THR A 208 -8.39 2.16 -11.26
N THR A 209 -8.76 0.97 -11.70
CA THR A 209 -7.99 0.25 -12.72
C THR A 209 -8.07 0.96 -14.06
N THR A 210 -6.95 1.17 -14.75
CA THR A 210 -6.90 1.81 -16.06
C THR A 210 -7.32 0.89 -17.20
N THR A 211 -7.18 -0.42 -17.01
CA THR A 211 -7.51 -1.49 -17.96
C THR A 211 -7.95 -2.74 -17.20
N THR A 212 -8.39 -3.78 -17.93
CA THR A 212 -8.68 -5.08 -17.32
C THR A 212 -7.39 -5.72 -16.81
N VAL A 213 -7.29 -5.95 -15.50
CA VAL A 213 -6.08 -6.44 -14.82
C VAL A 213 -6.32 -7.75 -14.11
N ASN A 214 -5.25 -8.53 -13.91
CA ASN A 214 -5.30 -9.70 -13.04
C ASN A 214 -5.04 -9.25 -11.60
N VAL A 215 -5.85 -9.76 -10.67
CA VAL A 215 -5.58 -9.69 -9.24
C VAL A 215 -4.83 -10.95 -8.84
N ARG A 216 -3.77 -10.80 -8.10
CA ARG A 216 -2.87 -11.89 -7.69
C ARG A 216 -2.87 -12.10 -6.19
N SER A 217 -2.45 -13.29 -5.74
CA SER A 217 -2.36 -13.67 -4.33
C SER A 217 -1.17 -13.04 -3.59
N SER A 218 -0.19 -12.53 -4.33
CA SER A 218 0.95 -11.76 -3.80
C SER A 218 1.45 -10.78 -4.84
N ASP A 219 2.37 -9.92 -4.46
CA ASP A 219 3.01 -8.88 -5.26
C ASP A 219 4.07 -9.43 -6.23
N SER A 220 3.73 -10.49 -6.96
CA SER A 220 4.58 -11.14 -7.94
C SER A 220 3.81 -11.54 -9.20
N GLU A 221 4.43 -11.41 -10.36
CA GLU A 221 3.85 -11.89 -11.63
C GLU A 221 3.72 -13.42 -11.69
N GLN A 222 4.45 -14.13 -10.86
CA GLN A 222 4.40 -15.59 -10.74
C GLN A 222 3.34 -16.07 -9.74
N ALA A 223 2.78 -15.15 -8.94
CA ALA A 223 1.75 -15.49 -7.96
C ALA A 223 0.46 -15.97 -8.64
N ASP A 224 -0.30 -16.78 -7.93
CA ASP A 224 -1.58 -17.29 -8.38
C ASP A 224 -2.57 -16.15 -8.69
N LYS A 225 -3.35 -16.31 -9.75
CA LYS A 225 -4.39 -15.36 -10.10
C LYS A 225 -5.63 -15.63 -9.26
N LEU A 226 -6.00 -14.67 -8.42
CA LEU A 226 -7.25 -14.70 -7.66
C LEU A 226 -8.46 -14.41 -8.55
N GLY A 227 -8.27 -13.55 -9.57
CA GLY A 227 -9.33 -13.17 -10.48
C GLY A 227 -8.89 -12.08 -11.46
N LYS A 228 -9.87 -11.40 -12.05
CA LYS A 228 -9.68 -10.25 -12.95
C LYS A 228 -10.63 -9.13 -12.55
N VAL A 229 -10.14 -7.92 -12.66
CA VAL A 229 -10.91 -6.69 -12.47
C VAL A 229 -10.95 -5.92 -13.79
N ALA A 230 -12.13 -5.49 -14.19
CA ALA A 230 -12.30 -4.70 -15.41
C ALA A 230 -11.71 -3.30 -15.22
N GLY A 231 -11.25 -2.69 -16.32
CA GLY A 231 -10.83 -1.29 -16.29
C GLY A 231 -11.94 -0.37 -15.80
N GLY A 232 -11.59 0.67 -15.06
CA GLY A 232 -12.55 1.58 -14.42
C GLY A 232 -13.13 1.07 -13.10
N THR A 233 -12.74 -0.11 -12.62
CA THR A 233 -13.21 -0.62 -11.32
C THR A 233 -12.48 0.09 -10.19
N LYS A 234 -13.25 0.63 -9.23
CA LYS A 234 -12.73 1.24 -8.02
C LYS A 234 -12.43 0.17 -6.98
N LEU A 235 -11.22 0.18 -6.45
CA LEU A 235 -10.74 -0.75 -5.41
C LEU A 235 -10.19 0.03 -4.23
N GLN A 236 -10.43 -0.48 -3.03
CA GLN A 236 -9.81 0.07 -1.83
C GLN A 236 -8.34 -0.35 -1.78
N VAL A 237 -7.44 0.59 -1.59
CA VAL A 237 -6.03 0.32 -1.35
C VAL A 237 -5.85 -0.07 0.12
N LEU A 238 -5.28 -1.23 0.34
CA LEU A 238 -4.88 -1.70 1.66
C LEU A 238 -3.42 -1.32 1.95
N GLU A 239 -2.57 -1.39 0.93
CA GLU A 239 -1.15 -1.07 1.05
C GLU A 239 -0.59 -0.72 -0.33
N GLN A 240 0.20 0.32 -0.42
CA GLN A 240 0.96 0.64 -1.63
C GLN A 240 2.43 0.33 -1.39
N ARG A 241 2.99 -0.54 -2.22
CA ARG A 241 4.36 -1.02 -2.06
C ARG A 241 5.31 -0.33 -3.02
N ALA A 242 6.51 -0.06 -2.56
CA ALA A 242 7.57 0.55 -3.37
C ALA A 242 8.07 -0.36 -4.53
N ASN A 243 7.64 -1.62 -4.57
CA ASN A 243 8.00 -2.59 -5.61
C ASN A 243 7.08 -2.56 -6.84
N GLY A 244 6.27 -1.51 -7.00
CA GLY A 244 5.34 -1.37 -8.13
C GLY A 244 4.07 -2.21 -8.03
N TRP A 245 3.73 -2.71 -6.84
CA TRP A 245 2.49 -3.42 -6.55
C TRP A 245 1.66 -2.67 -5.52
N THR A 246 0.36 -2.70 -5.71
CA THR A 246 -0.63 -2.18 -4.76
C THR A 246 -1.47 -3.33 -4.24
N LYS A 247 -1.51 -3.47 -2.93
CA LYS A 247 -2.42 -4.38 -2.24
C LYS A 247 -3.79 -3.71 -2.17
N VAL A 248 -4.81 -4.42 -2.60
CA VAL A 248 -6.19 -3.91 -2.67
C VAL A 248 -7.15 -4.88 -2.01
N ASP A 249 -8.29 -4.37 -1.56
CA ASP A 249 -9.42 -5.23 -1.21
C ASP A 249 -10.05 -5.76 -2.51
N TYR A 250 -10.02 -7.07 -2.68
CA TYR A 250 -10.65 -7.80 -3.77
C TYR A 250 -11.70 -8.77 -3.23
N GLU A 251 -12.98 -8.36 -3.27
CA GLU A 251 -14.11 -9.16 -2.78
C GLU A 251 -13.98 -9.60 -1.30
N GLY A 252 -13.46 -8.69 -0.45
CA GLY A 252 -13.24 -8.96 0.98
C GLY A 252 -11.98 -9.79 1.28
N LYS A 253 -11.08 -9.93 0.29
CA LYS A 253 -9.77 -10.60 0.44
C LYS A 253 -8.66 -9.69 -0.05
N GLU A 254 -7.47 -9.92 0.45
CA GLU A 254 -6.28 -9.26 -0.05
C GLU A 254 -5.96 -9.72 -1.48
N GLY A 255 -5.75 -8.76 -2.35
CA GLY A 255 -5.33 -9.00 -3.72
C GLY A 255 -4.26 -7.99 -4.12
N TYR A 256 -3.41 -8.34 -5.07
CA TYR A 256 -2.31 -7.52 -5.53
C TYR A 256 -2.49 -7.18 -7.00
N ILE A 257 -2.35 -5.91 -7.34
CA ILE A 257 -2.39 -5.39 -8.70
C ILE A 257 -1.14 -4.54 -8.91
N LYS A 258 -0.53 -4.62 -10.10
CA LYS A 258 0.57 -3.72 -10.43
C LYS A 258 0.09 -2.27 -10.42
N THR A 259 0.85 -1.41 -9.75
CA THR A 259 0.54 0.01 -9.57
C THR A 259 0.41 0.74 -10.91
N GLU A 260 1.16 0.33 -11.94
CA GLU A 260 1.08 0.88 -13.31
C GLU A 260 -0.32 0.78 -13.97
N PHE A 261 -1.14 -0.16 -13.50
CA PHE A 261 -2.52 -0.34 -13.98
C PHE A 261 -3.56 0.36 -13.08
N LEU A 262 -3.11 1.13 -12.12
CA LEU A 262 -3.96 1.84 -11.18
C LEU A 262 -3.77 3.34 -11.34
N GLN A 263 -4.86 4.06 -11.30
CA GLN A 263 -4.86 5.51 -11.13
C GLN A 263 -5.65 5.84 -9.87
N LEU A 264 -5.31 6.95 -9.21
CA LEU A 264 -6.10 7.42 -8.10
C LEU A 264 -7.58 7.51 -8.51
N ALA A 265 -8.44 6.84 -7.76
CA ALA A 265 -9.85 7.12 -7.89
C ALA A 265 -10.04 8.56 -7.43
N GLU A 266 -10.35 9.46 -8.35
CA GLU A 266 -10.79 10.81 -7.97
C GLU A 266 -11.93 10.64 -6.97
N SER A 267 -11.67 11.02 -5.73
CA SER A 267 -12.71 11.00 -4.70
C SER A 267 -13.79 11.95 -5.15
N ALA A 268 -14.97 11.42 -5.41
CA ALA A 268 -16.12 12.24 -5.80
C ALA A 268 -16.42 13.34 -4.75
N SER A 269 -15.87 13.21 -3.53
CA SER A 269 -16.03 14.20 -2.46
C SER A 269 -15.14 15.46 -2.61
N GLY A 270 -14.12 15.44 -3.49
CA GLY A 270 -13.24 16.60 -3.70
C GLY A 270 -13.47 17.37 -5.00
N ALA A 271 -14.20 16.82 -5.95
CA ALA A 271 -14.55 17.53 -7.17
C ALA A 271 -15.72 18.49 -6.87
N GLU A 272 -15.47 19.80 -6.98
CA GLU A 272 -16.50 20.82 -6.84
C GLU A 272 -17.60 20.58 -7.89
N THR A 273 -18.86 20.46 -7.46
CA THR A 273 -19.99 20.35 -8.38
C THR A 273 -20.18 21.69 -9.08
N ILE A 274 -19.92 21.73 -10.38
CA ILE A 274 -20.05 22.94 -11.19
C ILE A 274 -21.45 23.08 -11.81
N GLY A 275 -22.29 22.05 -11.68
CA GLY A 275 -23.67 22.05 -12.17
C GLY A 275 -24.32 20.67 -12.08
N THR A 276 -25.45 20.53 -12.76
CA THR A 276 -26.16 19.27 -12.92
C THR A 276 -26.44 19.07 -14.41
N VAL A 277 -26.28 17.87 -14.92
CA VAL A 277 -26.66 17.50 -16.26
C VAL A 277 -27.75 16.46 -16.25
N THR A 278 -28.66 16.53 -17.20
CA THR A 278 -29.78 15.58 -17.37
C THR A 278 -29.62 14.85 -18.68
N ALA A 279 -29.66 13.52 -18.63
CA ALA A 279 -29.56 12.70 -19.83
C ALA A 279 -30.79 12.86 -20.72
N THR A 280 -30.59 13.15 -21.99
CA THR A 280 -31.68 13.27 -22.97
C THR A 280 -32.17 11.92 -23.48
N THR A 281 -31.35 10.89 -23.35
CA THR A 281 -31.60 9.48 -23.72
C THR A 281 -30.80 8.57 -22.79
N ASN A 282 -30.99 7.26 -22.91
CA ASN A 282 -30.12 6.30 -22.21
C ASN A 282 -28.69 6.37 -22.75
N ILE A 283 -27.75 6.74 -21.92
CA ILE A 283 -26.35 6.92 -22.29
C ILE A 283 -25.41 6.05 -21.44
N ASN A 284 -24.36 5.56 -22.05
CA ASN A 284 -23.33 4.82 -21.32
C ASN A 284 -22.48 5.79 -20.53
N VAL A 285 -22.32 5.50 -19.24
CA VAL A 285 -21.32 6.13 -18.39
C VAL A 285 -20.03 5.32 -18.51
N ARG A 286 -18.94 5.99 -18.83
CA ARG A 286 -17.63 5.37 -19.08
C ARG A 286 -16.58 5.79 -18.05
N ALA A 287 -15.53 4.98 -17.91
CA ALA A 287 -14.45 5.19 -16.95
C ALA A 287 -13.52 6.37 -17.31
N SER A 288 -13.45 6.74 -18.61
CA SER A 288 -12.68 7.89 -19.10
C SER A 288 -13.38 8.52 -20.30
N ALA A 289 -12.87 9.68 -20.76
CA ALA A 289 -13.37 10.44 -21.91
C ALA A 289 -13.06 9.73 -23.26
N SER A 290 -13.47 8.48 -23.41
CA SER A 290 -13.23 7.66 -24.60
C SER A 290 -14.38 6.70 -24.90
N GLU A 291 -14.68 6.52 -26.19
CA GLU A 291 -15.71 5.55 -26.63
C GLU A 291 -15.28 4.10 -26.45
N THR A 292 -13.99 3.85 -26.31
CA THR A 292 -13.42 2.51 -26.05
C THR A 292 -13.18 2.23 -24.57
N ALA A 293 -13.36 3.25 -23.70
CA ALA A 293 -13.24 3.08 -22.27
C ALA A 293 -14.33 2.14 -21.73
N ASP A 294 -14.02 1.44 -20.65
CA ASP A 294 -14.95 0.52 -20.01
C ASP A 294 -16.23 1.24 -19.55
N ARG A 295 -17.33 0.52 -19.67
CA ARG A 295 -18.64 1.02 -19.28
C ARG A 295 -18.86 0.81 -17.80
N LEU A 296 -19.04 1.90 -17.05
CA LEU A 296 -19.38 1.89 -15.63
C LEU A 296 -20.87 1.62 -15.36
N GLY A 297 -21.71 1.98 -16.33
CA GLY A 297 -23.16 1.81 -16.23
C GLY A 297 -23.92 2.58 -17.31
N VAL A 298 -25.19 2.88 -17.02
CA VAL A 298 -26.07 3.67 -17.88
C VAL A 298 -26.74 4.75 -17.06
N LEU A 299 -26.69 5.97 -17.53
CA LEU A 299 -27.56 7.05 -17.06
C LEU A 299 -28.81 7.04 -17.96
N SER A 300 -29.99 6.79 -17.38
CA SER A 300 -31.21 6.68 -18.14
C SER A 300 -31.71 8.04 -18.63
N GLY A 301 -32.40 8.07 -19.76
CA GLY A 301 -32.99 9.32 -20.26
C GLY A 301 -33.94 9.93 -19.21
N GLY A 302 -33.70 11.19 -18.88
CA GLY A 302 -34.40 11.91 -17.80
C GLY A 302 -33.72 11.87 -16.46
N ASP A 303 -32.74 10.98 -16.24
CA ASP A 303 -31.96 10.97 -15.02
C ASP A 303 -30.95 12.11 -15.00
N SER A 304 -30.70 12.67 -13.81
CA SER A 304 -29.75 13.76 -13.61
C SER A 304 -28.54 13.27 -12.84
N ALA A 305 -27.38 13.84 -13.14
CA ALA A 305 -26.13 13.61 -12.43
C ALA A 305 -25.40 14.93 -12.17
N GLU A 306 -24.65 15.00 -11.08
CA GLU A 306 -23.82 16.16 -10.77
C GLU A 306 -22.68 16.27 -11.81
N LEU A 307 -22.55 17.44 -12.41
CA LEU A 307 -21.44 17.79 -13.31
C LEU A 307 -20.28 18.33 -12.49
N VAL A 308 -19.12 17.71 -12.64
CA VAL A 308 -17.90 18.09 -11.93
C VAL A 308 -16.81 18.62 -12.89
N GLY A 309 -17.05 18.58 -14.20
CA GLY A 309 -16.12 19.11 -15.19
C GLY A 309 -16.49 18.69 -16.60
N THR A 310 -15.66 19.08 -17.57
CA THR A 310 -15.75 18.66 -18.96
C THR A 310 -14.37 18.33 -19.50
N GLU A 311 -14.29 17.35 -20.40
CA GLU A 311 -13.06 16.94 -21.06
C GLU A 311 -13.34 16.69 -22.55
N GLY A 312 -12.95 17.65 -23.41
CA GLY A 312 -13.32 17.63 -24.83
C GLY A 312 -14.83 17.54 -25.01
N ASP A 313 -15.29 16.52 -25.73
CA ASP A 313 -16.72 16.26 -26.01
C ASP A 313 -17.41 15.44 -24.89
N TRP A 314 -16.79 15.33 -23.74
CA TRP A 314 -17.29 14.53 -22.63
C TRP A 314 -17.60 15.39 -21.41
N SER A 315 -18.74 15.11 -20.79
CA SER A 315 -19.13 15.64 -19.48
C SER A 315 -18.69 14.68 -18.40
N LYS A 316 -17.90 15.18 -17.45
CA LYS A 316 -17.42 14.48 -16.27
C LYS A 316 -18.49 14.59 -15.19
N ILE A 317 -19.06 13.48 -14.78
CA ILE A 317 -20.21 13.43 -13.86
C ILE A 317 -19.91 12.57 -12.64
N ARG A 318 -20.63 12.83 -11.55
CA ARG A 318 -20.66 11.94 -10.41
C ARG A 318 -21.68 10.83 -10.64
N TYR A 319 -21.22 9.58 -10.68
CA TYR A 319 -22.04 8.41 -10.95
C TYR A 319 -21.75 7.30 -9.94
N ASN A 320 -22.74 6.90 -9.12
CA ASN A 320 -22.59 5.87 -8.09
C ASN A 320 -21.37 6.06 -7.17
N GLY A 321 -21.12 7.30 -6.73
CA GLY A 321 -20.02 7.63 -5.81
C GLY A 321 -18.62 7.67 -6.44
N GLN A 322 -18.52 7.62 -7.78
CA GLN A 322 -17.27 7.75 -8.54
C GLN A 322 -17.46 8.75 -9.68
N ILE A 323 -16.34 9.13 -10.29
CA ILE A 323 -16.37 9.94 -11.50
C ILE A 323 -16.62 9.04 -12.71
N GLY A 324 -17.55 9.46 -13.56
CA GLY A 324 -17.83 8.84 -14.84
C GLY A 324 -17.91 9.88 -15.96
N TYR A 325 -17.80 9.42 -17.18
CA TYR A 325 -17.81 10.26 -18.37
C TYR A 325 -19.00 9.90 -19.27
N VAL A 326 -19.73 10.90 -19.69
CA VAL A 326 -20.82 10.77 -20.67
C VAL A 326 -20.58 11.74 -21.82
N LYS A 327 -20.97 11.38 -23.04
CA LYS A 327 -20.92 12.29 -24.17
C LYS A 327 -21.76 13.52 -23.91
N SER A 328 -21.17 14.72 -24.03
CA SER A 328 -21.84 15.98 -23.74
C SER A 328 -23.06 16.25 -24.66
N GLU A 329 -23.07 15.69 -25.87
CA GLU A 329 -24.18 15.82 -26.82
C GLU A 329 -25.49 15.14 -26.35
N TYR A 330 -25.40 14.23 -25.38
CA TYR A 330 -26.57 13.50 -24.86
C TYR A 330 -27.01 13.98 -23.48
N VAL A 331 -26.44 15.07 -22.98
CA VAL A 331 -26.83 15.69 -21.71
C VAL A 331 -27.13 17.18 -21.90
N GLN A 332 -27.97 17.74 -21.06
CA GLN A 332 -28.36 19.15 -21.08
C GLN A 332 -28.34 19.76 -19.67
#